data_f76b3ff34008cfdcd4d272dca60e436f
#
_entry.id   f76b3ff34008cfdcd4d272dca60e436f
#
_cell.length_a   1.000
_cell.length_b   1.000
_cell.length_c   1.000
_cell.angle_alpha   90.00
_cell.angle_beta   90.00
_cell.angle_gamma   90.00
#
_symmetry.space_group_name_H-M   'P 1'
#
loop_
_entity.id
_entity.type
_entity.pdbx_description
1 polymer ?
#
loop_
_entity_poly.entity_id
_entity_poly.type
_entity_poly.pdbx_seq_one_letter_code
_entity_poly.pdbx_strand_id
1 'polypeptide(L)'
;MITVVGMGRKSTDLTTEGAKAVREADVVVVKSALTHAWKAVAEIRGDALSCDEFYEKAEDFDKLNADIAAYLQSFGNKKVAFCVVGDGTDDTVVPLLDGAKMVYGVPLYAAAVANKLPAGTVHFVAADFVVARRVLPVPTVVCCVDDKYVAADVQLRLAEAFDDDTPVSVCYGDGKTTNCQLHELCRQRFDYRTCVFVEPKPLTERRVFDYYDCADIMTRLRAPDGCPWDREQTHKSIVKNVIEEAYELANALENDETANNVEELGDLLMQAL
;
A
#
# COMPACT_ATOMS: atom_id res chain seq x y z
N MET A 1 -11.21 2.82 30.29
CA MET A 1 -10.58 1.76 29.45
C MET A 1 -11.12 1.87 28.03
N ILE A 2 -10.25 2.01 27.04
CA ILE A 2 -10.64 2.18 25.62
C ILE A 2 -10.56 0.82 24.92
N THR A 3 -11.60 0.49 24.15
CA THR A 3 -11.64 -0.65 23.24
C THR A 3 -11.83 -0.12 21.83
N VAL A 4 -10.87 -0.33 20.94
CA VAL A 4 -10.99 -0.02 19.51
C VAL A 4 -11.76 -1.16 18.85
N VAL A 5 -12.78 -0.80 18.09
CA VAL A 5 -13.65 -1.76 17.40
C VAL A 5 -13.57 -1.54 15.89
N GLY A 6 -12.98 -2.49 15.19
CA GLY A 6 -12.97 -2.52 13.73
C GLY A 6 -14.37 -2.84 13.18
N MET A 7 -14.91 -1.92 12.38
CA MET A 7 -16.29 -1.99 11.87
C MET A 7 -16.40 -2.64 10.49
N GLY A 8 -15.27 -3.10 9.94
CA GLY A 8 -15.24 -3.71 8.61
C GLY A 8 -15.39 -2.72 7.47
N ARG A 9 -15.85 -3.21 6.31
CA ARG A 9 -16.02 -2.44 5.05
C ARG A 9 -17.46 -1.95 4.85
N LYS A 10 -18.41 -2.62 5.53
CA LYS A 10 -19.87 -2.35 5.46
C LYS A 10 -20.53 -2.76 6.78
N SER A 11 -21.72 -2.31 7.04
CA SER A 11 -22.43 -2.54 8.31
C SER A 11 -22.56 -4.02 8.69
N THR A 12 -22.67 -4.92 7.70
CA THR A 12 -22.77 -6.37 7.93
C THR A 12 -21.44 -7.07 8.25
N ASP A 13 -20.32 -6.38 8.18
CA ASP A 13 -19.00 -6.93 8.51
C ASP A 13 -18.68 -6.81 10.02
N LEU A 14 -19.56 -6.17 10.81
CA LEU A 14 -19.36 -6.05 12.26
C LEU A 14 -19.40 -7.44 12.91
N THR A 15 -18.33 -7.74 13.62
CA THR A 15 -18.18 -9.02 14.32
C THR A 15 -19.10 -9.11 15.56
N THR A 16 -19.42 -10.32 16.00
CA THR A 16 -20.22 -10.52 17.22
C THR A 16 -19.51 -9.96 18.45
N GLU A 17 -18.17 -10.04 18.49
CA GLU A 17 -17.35 -9.44 19.55
C GLU A 17 -17.40 -7.91 19.50
N GLY A 18 -17.31 -7.32 18.30
CA GLY A 18 -17.47 -5.88 18.10
C GLY A 18 -18.83 -5.37 18.53
N ALA A 19 -19.92 -6.06 18.12
CA ALA A 19 -21.26 -5.72 18.54
C ALA A 19 -21.46 -5.82 20.07
N LYS A 20 -20.80 -6.80 20.73
CA LYS A 20 -20.80 -6.91 22.18
C LYS A 20 -20.05 -5.74 22.83
N ALA A 21 -18.88 -5.40 22.34
CA ALA A 21 -18.09 -4.28 22.86
C ALA A 21 -18.85 -2.95 22.77
N VAL A 22 -19.56 -2.70 21.65
CA VAL A 22 -20.42 -1.52 21.48
C VAL A 22 -21.59 -1.50 22.49
N ARG A 23 -22.27 -2.65 22.72
CA ARG A 23 -23.39 -2.72 23.68
C ARG A 23 -22.95 -2.49 25.13
N GLU A 24 -21.80 -3.01 25.52
CA GLU A 24 -21.32 -3.03 26.90
C GLU A 24 -20.50 -1.79 27.28
N ALA A 25 -20.23 -0.89 26.33
CA ALA A 25 -19.50 0.34 26.57
C ALA A 25 -20.36 1.37 27.32
N ASP A 26 -19.73 2.14 28.22
CA ASP A 26 -20.36 3.30 28.86
C ASP A 26 -20.50 4.47 27.87
N VAL A 27 -19.56 4.59 26.94
CA VAL A 27 -19.54 5.60 25.87
C VAL A 27 -19.14 4.94 24.55
N VAL A 28 -19.85 5.26 23.50
CA VAL A 28 -19.48 4.85 22.12
C VAL A 28 -19.13 6.07 21.31
N VAL A 29 -17.95 6.03 20.69
CA VAL A 29 -17.46 7.09 19.80
C VAL A 29 -17.17 6.47 18.44
N VAL A 30 -17.78 6.99 17.40
CA VAL A 30 -17.50 6.61 16.02
C VAL A 30 -16.57 7.65 15.41
N LYS A 31 -15.49 7.23 14.75
CA LYS A 31 -14.50 8.15 14.19
C LYS A 31 -15.14 9.18 13.24
N SER A 32 -16.10 8.73 12.39
CA SER A 32 -16.89 9.66 11.57
C SER A 32 -18.30 9.14 11.32
N ALA A 33 -19.29 10.00 11.47
CA ALA A 33 -20.69 9.72 11.17
C ALA A 33 -20.96 9.61 9.65
N LEU A 34 -20.03 10.06 8.81
CA LEU A 34 -20.12 9.94 7.36
C LEU A 34 -19.84 8.54 6.84
N THR A 35 -19.39 7.62 7.71
CA THR A 35 -19.05 6.25 7.34
C THR A 35 -20.19 5.25 7.62
N HIS A 36 -20.06 4.04 7.06
CA HIS A 36 -20.99 2.94 7.35
C HIS A 36 -20.96 2.50 8.83
N ALA A 37 -19.85 2.78 9.53
CA ALA A 37 -19.70 2.47 10.95
C ALA A 37 -20.79 3.14 11.81
N TRP A 38 -21.14 4.38 11.48
CA TRP A 38 -22.23 5.09 12.16
C TRP A 38 -23.56 4.37 12.07
N LYS A 39 -23.93 3.90 10.87
CA LYS A 39 -25.19 3.16 10.66
C LYS A 39 -25.20 1.86 11.44
N ALA A 40 -24.07 1.10 11.41
CA ALA A 40 -23.95 -0.15 12.15
C ALA A 40 -24.05 0.04 13.67
N VAL A 41 -23.48 1.11 14.21
CA VAL A 41 -23.61 1.47 15.64
C VAL A 41 -25.03 1.89 15.98
N ALA A 42 -25.67 2.71 15.13
CA ALA A 42 -27.04 3.19 15.34
C ALA A 42 -28.08 2.04 15.39
N GLU A 43 -27.84 0.91 14.73
CA GLU A 43 -28.66 -0.29 14.85
C GLU A 43 -28.54 -0.98 16.21
N ILE A 44 -27.47 -0.70 16.98
CA ILE A 44 -27.21 -1.30 18.28
C ILE A 44 -27.61 -0.34 19.42
N ARG A 45 -27.27 0.96 19.27
CA ARG A 45 -27.59 2.01 20.24
C ARG A 45 -27.60 3.40 19.61
N GLY A 46 -28.47 4.27 20.11
CA GLY A 46 -28.73 5.59 19.51
C GLY A 46 -27.99 6.77 20.16
N ASP A 47 -27.11 6.54 21.12
CA ASP A 47 -26.42 7.55 21.91
C ASP A 47 -24.90 7.68 21.60
N ALA A 48 -24.51 7.22 20.42
CA ALA A 48 -23.12 7.32 19.96
C ALA A 48 -22.72 8.78 19.68
N LEU A 49 -21.45 9.06 19.92
CA LEU A 49 -20.80 10.34 19.61
C LEU A 49 -19.96 10.18 18.31
N SER A 50 -19.69 11.27 17.61
CA SER A 50 -18.77 11.27 16.47
C SER A 50 -17.60 12.22 16.70
N CYS A 51 -16.50 12.00 15.95
CA CYS A 51 -15.34 12.88 15.97
C CYS A 51 -15.37 13.91 14.82
N ASP A 52 -16.47 14.05 14.08
CA ASP A 52 -16.52 14.91 12.89
C ASP A 52 -16.18 16.37 13.20
N GLU A 53 -16.52 16.90 14.40
CA GLU A 53 -16.14 18.25 14.79
C GLU A 53 -14.62 18.50 14.84
N PHE A 54 -13.82 17.47 15.11
CA PHE A 54 -12.37 17.59 15.12
C PHE A 54 -11.84 17.79 13.71
N TYR A 55 -12.44 17.13 12.72
CA TYR A 55 -12.08 17.29 11.30
C TYR A 55 -12.33 18.72 10.79
N GLU A 56 -13.42 19.34 11.25
CA GLU A 56 -13.75 20.74 10.86
C GLU A 56 -12.78 21.75 11.44
N LYS A 57 -12.13 21.46 12.57
CA LYS A 57 -11.28 22.38 13.34
C LYS A 57 -9.79 22.15 13.13
N ALA A 58 -9.41 21.01 12.58
CA ALA A 58 -8.01 20.63 12.45
C ALA A 58 -7.29 21.40 11.35
N GLU A 59 -6.08 21.83 11.65
CA GLU A 59 -5.18 22.49 10.69
C GLU A 59 -4.34 21.46 9.92
N ASP A 60 -4.05 20.31 10.55
CA ASP A 60 -3.32 19.19 9.98
C ASP A 60 -3.78 17.84 10.60
N PHE A 61 -3.36 16.73 9.99
CA PHE A 61 -3.74 15.40 10.42
C PHE A 61 -3.07 14.95 11.74
N ASP A 62 -1.87 15.42 12.03
CA ASP A 62 -1.17 15.03 13.28
C ASP A 62 -1.89 15.63 14.48
N LYS A 63 -2.27 16.90 14.38
CA LYS A 63 -3.06 17.57 15.41
C LYS A 63 -4.45 16.95 15.54
N LEU A 64 -5.12 16.66 14.42
CA LEU A 64 -6.41 15.97 14.40
C LEU A 64 -6.36 14.66 15.21
N ASN A 65 -5.38 13.81 14.90
CA ASN A 65 -5.24 12.52 15.55
C ASN A 65 -4.94 12.66 17.05
N ALA A 66 -4.09 13.61 17.42
CA ALA A 66 -3.77 13.91 18.83
C ALA A 66 -5.01 14.41 19.61
N ASP A 67 -5.79 15.32 19.01
CA ASP A 67 -7.00 15.86 19.63
C ASP A 67 -8.07 14.77 19.82
N ILE A 68 -8.28 13.89 18.84
CA ILE A 68 -9.18 12.74 18.97
C ILE A 68 -8.69 11.79 20.08
N ALA A 69 -7.39 11.48 20.13
CA ALA A 69 -6.83 10.63 21.16
C ALA A 69 -7.04 11.24 22.56
N ALA A 70 -6.76 12.52 22.74
CA ALA A 70 -6.99 13.25 23.98
C ALA A 70 -8.48 13.24 24.37
N TYR A 71 -9.38 13.44 23.41
CA TYR A 71 -10.83 13.35 23.64
C TYR A 71 -11.25 11.98 24.16
N LEU A 72 -10.79 10.91 23.52
CA LEU A 72 -11.09 9.53 23.97
C LEU A 72 -10.55 9.25 25.37
N GLN A 73 -9.36 9.76 25.70
CA GLN A 73 -8.74 9.62 27.03
C GLN A 73 -9.47 10.44 28.10
N SER A 74 -10.13 11.55 27.71
CA SER A 74 -10.87 12.42 28.64
C SER A 74 -12.05 11.74 29.32
N PHE A 75 -12.54 10.61 28.80
CA PHE A 75 -13.59 9.82 29.44
C PHE A 75 -13.13 9.07 30.71
N GLY A 76 -11.83 9.06 31.00
CA GLY A 76 -11.24 8.53 32.23
C GLY A 76 -11.51 7.06 32.44
N ASN A 77 -12.17 6.70 33.54
CA ASN A 77 -12.41 5.31 33.93
C ASN A 77 -13.58 4.62 33.20
N LYS A 78 -14.31 5.35 32.35
CA LYS A 78 -15.43 4.77 31.58
C LYS A 78 -14.91 3.74 30.57
N LYS A 79 -15.74 2.74 30.27
CA LYS A 79 -15.53 1.82 29.16
C LYS A 79 -15.92 2.54 27.86
N VAL A 80 -14.94 2.87 27.04
CA VAL A 80 -15.15 3.56 25.75
C VAL A 80 -14.99 2.55 24.62
N ALA A 81 -15.97 2.46 23.71
CA ALA A 81 -15.83 1.77 22.45
C ALA A 81 -15.53 2.84 21.37
N PHE A 82 -14.34 2.79 20.80
CA PHE A 82 -13.94 3.63 19.68
C PHE A 82 -14.08 2.85 18.38
N CYS A 83 -15.05 3.22 17.55
CA CYS A 83 -15.44 2.50 16.35
C CYS A 83 -14.78 3.13 15.11
N VAL A 84 -13.96 2.34 14.42
CA VAL A 84 -13.20 2.74 13.23
C VAL A 84 -13.52 1.83 12.05
N VAL A 85 -13.38 2.31 10.83
CA VAL A 85 -13.59 1.49 9.62
C VAL A 85 -12.45 0.46 9.46
N GLY A 86 -12.67 -0.56 8.65
CA GLY A 86 -11.67 -1.62 8.46
C GLY A 86 -11.53 -2.52 9.67
N ASP A 87 -10.35 -3.05 9.89
CA ASP A 87 -10.03 -3.89 11.05
C ASP A 87 -9.50 -3.09 12.25
N GLY A 88 -9.19 -1.81 12.06
CA GLY A 88 -8.68 -0.90 13.07
C GLY A 88 -7.15 -0.86 13.18
N THR A 89 -6.41 -1.67 12.43
CA THR A 89 -4.94 -1.71 12.51
C THR A 89 -4.28 -0.57 11.74
N ASP A 90 -4.94 -0.06 10.71
CA ASP A 90 -4.51 1.04 9.85
C ASP A 90 -5.03 2.42 10.27
N ASP A 91 -5.76 2.50 11.39
CA ASP A 91 -6.28 3.76 11.89
C ASP A 91 -5.21 4.60 12.60
N THR A 92 -5.05 5.85 12.16
CA THR A 92 -3.98 6.77 12.58
C THR A 92 -4.11 7.27 14.03
N VAL A 93 -5.28 7.16 14.67
CA VAL A 93 -5.48 7.51 16.08
C VAL A 93 -5.05 6.37 17.00
N VAL A 94 -5.20 5.12 16.55
CA VAL A 94 -4.96 3.92 17.38
C VAL A 94 -3.56 3.86 17.98
N PRO A 95 -2.46 4.19 17.25
CA PRO A 95 -1.12 4.20 17.83
C PRO A 95 -0.93 5.19 19.00
N LEU A 96 -1.83 6.20 19.12
CA LEU A 96 -1.79 7.21 20.18
C LEU A 96 -2.60 6.80 21.43
N LEU A 97 -3.25 5.63 21.40
CA LEU A 97 -4.11 5.12 22.48
C LEU A 97 -3.40 4.03 23.30
N ASP A 98 -2.55 4.45 24.24
CA ASP A 98 -1.81 3.52 25.09
C ASP A 98 -2.74 2.57 25.86
N GLY A 99 -2.45 1.26 25.76
CA GLY A 99 -3.19 0.23 26.47
C GLY A 99 -4.62 -0.01 25.99
N ALA A 100 -4.99 0.49 24.81
CA ALA A 100 -6.28 0.19 24.21
C ALA A 100 -6.40 -1.30 23.82
N LYS A 101 -7.56 -1.89 24.12
CA LYS A 101 -7.88 -3.25 23.65
C LYS A 101 -8.35 -3.17 22.21
N MET A 102 -7.90 -4.12 21.36
CA MET A 102 -8.37 -4.25 19.97
C MET A 102 -9.44 -5.34 19.85
N VAL A 103 -10.51 -5.02 19.14
CA VAL A 103 -11.48 -5.97 18.58
C VAL A 103 -11.46 -5.80 17.08
N TYR A 104 -10.79 -6.72 16.41
CA TYR A 104 -10.51 -6.62 14.98
C TYR A 104 -11.78 -6.78 14.13
N GLY A 105 -11.89 -5.99 13.08
CA GLY A 105 -12.91 -6.09 12.05
C GLY A 105 -12.42 -6.81 10.79
N VAL A 106 -13.16 -6.66 9.71
CA VAL A 106 -12.74 -7.09 8.37
C VAL A 106 -11.91 -5.98 7.74
N PRO A 107 -10.65 -6.24 7.35
CA PRO A 107 -9.79 -5.21 6.80
C PRO A 107 -10.33 -4.66 5.47
N LEU A 108 -10.06 -3.38 5.17
CA LEU A 108 -10.52 -2.72 3.95
C LEU A 108 -9.99 -3.43 2.69
N TYR A 109 -8.75 -3.88 2.73
CA TYR A 109 -8.11 -4.59 1.62
C TYR A 109 -8.68 -6.00 1.35
N ALA A 110 -9.53 -6.55 2.21
CA ALA A 110 -10.07 -7.91 2.03
C ALA A 110 -10.79 -8.11 0.68
N ALA A 111 -11.37 -7.05 0.10
CA ALA A 111 -11.96 -7.12 -1.23
C ALA A 111 -10.91 -7.24 -2.34
N ALA A 112 -9.77 -6.59 -2.16
CA ALA A 112 -8.67 -6.61 -3.14
C ALA A 112 -8.00 -7.99 -3.21
N VAL A 113 -7.93 -8.71 -2.09
CA VAL A 113 -7.24 -10.00 -2.00
C VAL A 113 -8.14 -11.22 -2.20
N ALA A 114 -9.46 -11.08 -2.03
CA ALA A 114 -10.41 -12.20 -1.97
C ALA A 114 -10.37 -13.14 -3.21
N ASN A 115 -9.90 -12.67 -4.37
CA ASN A 115 -9.86 -13.44 -5.61
C ASN A 115 -8.54 -13.34 -6.36
N LYS A 116 -7.50 -12.73 -5.79
CA LYS A 116 -6.31 -12.30 -6.55
C LYS A 116 -4.98 -12.47 -5.84
N LEU A 117 -4.94 -13.12 -4.66
CA LEU A 117 -3.66 -13.38 -4.01
C LEU A 117 -2.83 -14.30 -4.90
N PRO A 118 -1.75 -13.81 -5.52
CA PRO A 118 -0.77 -14.69 -6.12
C PRO A 118 -0.17 -15.60 -5.05
N ALA A 119 0.25 -16.77 -5.44
CA ALA A 119 1.07 -17.60 -4.57
C ALA A 119 2.39 -16.86 -4.32
N GLY A 120 2.55 -16.24 -3.18
CA GLY A 120 3.76 -15.49 -2.86
C GLY A 120 3.52 -14.30 -1.91
N THR A 121 4.49 -13.41 -1.85
CA THR A 121 4.47 -12.22 -1.00
C THR A 121 3.64 -11.12 -1.66
N VAL A 122 2.76 -10.49 -0.90
CA VAL A 122 2.00 -9.30 -1.31
C VAL A 122 2.33 -8.16 -0.35
N HIS A 123 2.65 -6.99 -0.87
CA HIS A 123 2.78 -5.78 -0.09
C HIS A 123 1.41 -5.17 0.20
N PHE A 124 1.18 -4.82 1.47
CA PHE A 124 0.05 -4.01 1.89
C PHE A 124 0.58 -2.67 2.37
N VAL A 125 0.17 -1.60 1.72
CA VAL A 125 0.65 -0.24 2.01
C VAL A 125 -0.50 0.75 2.02
N ALA A 126 -0.42 1.78 2.86
CA ALA A 126 -1.32 2.92 2.78
C ALA A 126 -0.90 3.86 1.64
N ALA A 127 -1.84 4.64 1.10
CA ALA A 127 -1.59 5.52 -0.03
C ALA A 127 -0.53 6.59 0.27
N ASP A 128 -0.60 7.20 1.45
CA ASP A 128 0.38 8.18 1.92
C ASP A 128 1.81 7.60 2.03
N PHE A 129 1.93 6.33 2.44
CA PHE A 129 3.22 5.64 2.49
C PHE A 129 3.77 5.39 1.08
N VAL A 130 2.93 5.00 0.11
CA VAL A 130 3.33 4.81 -1.29
C VAL A 130 3.88 6.10 -1.86
N VAL A 131 3.20 7.21 -1.63
CA VAL A 131 3.63 8.54 -2.12
C VAL A 131 4.95 8.99 -1.49
N ALA A 132 5.20 8.64 -0.23
CA ALA A 132 6.38 9.07 0.52
C ALA A 132 7.63 8.21 0.29
N ARG A 133 7.50 6.99 -0.27
CA ARG A 133 8.60 6.02 -0.35
C ARG A 133 8.67 5.33 -1.71
N ARG A 134 9.88 4.77 -2.00
CA ARG A 134 10.06 3.93 -3.19
C ARG A 134 9.19 2.68 -3.09
N VAL A 135 8.49 2.38 -4.18
CA VAL A 135 7.72 1.14 -4.36
C VAL A 135 8.61 0.08 -5.01
N LEU A 136 8.46 -1.16 -4.58
CA LEU A 136 9.09 -2.31 -5.22
C LEU A 136 8.14 -2.92 -6.28
N PRO A 137 8.67 -3.48 -7.37
CA PRO A 137 7.87 -4.14 -8.41
C PRO A 137 7.39 -5.54 -7.97
N VAL A 138 6.64 -5.59 -6.88
CA VAL A 138 6.01 -6.79 -6.33
C VAL A 138 4.50 -6.61 -6.27
N PRO A 139 3.71 -7.71 -6.20
CA PRO A 139 2.27 -7.59 -6.01
C PRO A 139 1.94 -6.72 -4.81
N THR A 140 1.21 -5.63 -5.05
CA THR A 140 0.98 -4.59 -4.04
C THR A 140 -0.51 -4.24 -3.93
N VAL A 141 -1.01 -4.18 -2.71
CA VAL A 141 -2.32 -3.60 -2.38
C VAL A 141 -2.10 -2.24 -1.72
N VAL A 142 -2.55 -1.18 -2.37
CA VAL A 142 -2.55 0.18 -1.82
C VAL A 142 -3.92 0.44 -1.21
N CYS A 143 -3.95 0.71 0.09
CA CYS A 143 -5.16 1.01 0.85
C CYS A 143 -5.37 2.53 0.99
N CYS A 144 -6.58 2.94 1.38
CA CYS A 144 -6.92 4.34 1.65
C CYS A 144 -6.71 5.27 0.45
N VAL A 145 -7.02 4.78 -0.76
CA VAL A 145 -7.06 5.61 -1.96
C VAL A 145 -8.44 6.24 -2.04
N ASP A 146 -8.65 7.30 -1.27
CA ASP A 146 -9.97 7.83 -0.92
C ASP A 146 -10.52 8.86 -1.92
N ASP A 147 -9.64 9.52 -2.67
CA ASP A 147 -10.02 10.47 -3.70
C ASP A 147 -9.13 10.42 -4.96
N LYS A 148 -9.51 11.21 -5.96
CA LYS A 148 -8.80 11.27 -7.26
C LYS A 148 -7.40 11.90 -7.16
N TYR A 149 -7.14 12.76 -6.17
CA TYR A 149 -5.85 13.44 -6.01
C TYR A 149 -4.85 12.48 -5.39
N VAL A 150 -5.26 11.79 -4.31
CA VAL A 150 -4.49 10.68 -3.74
C VAL A 150 -4.23 9.60 -4.79
N ALA A 151 -5.24 9.26 -5.60
CA ALA A 151 -5.07 8.30 -6.68
C ALA A 151 -4.07 8.77 -7.76
N ALA A 152 -4.01 10.06 -8.07
CA ALA A 152 -3.03 10.61 -9.01
C ALA A 152 -1.61 10.54 -8.45
N ASP A 153 -1.41 10.87 -7.18
CA ASP A 153 -0.11 10.76 -6.51
C ASP A 153 0.35 9.30 -6.42
N VAL A 154 -0.55 8.38 -6.07
CA VAL A 154 -0.29 6.93 -6.08
C VAL A 154 0.06 6.44 -7.47
N GLN A 155 -0.68 6.87 -8.51
CA GLN A 155 -0.40 6.51 -9.90
C GLN A 155 1.01 6.93 -10.33
N LEU A 156 1.40 8.17 -10.05
CA LEU A 156 2.73 8.68 -10.38
C LEU A 156 3.83 7.89 -9.67
N ARG A 157 3.62 7.57 -8.40
CA ARG A 157 4.59 6.81 -7.62
C ARG A 157 4.69 5.35 -8.07
N LEU A 158 3.58 4.71 -8.38
CA LEU A 158 3.57 3.35 -8.91
C LEU A 158 4.25 3.27 -10.30
N ALA A 159 4.14 4.32 -11.12
CA ALA A 159 4.80 4.38 -12.43
C ALA A 159 6.34 4.40 -12.37
N GLU A 160 6.93 4.61 -11.20
CA GLU A 160 8.37 4.46 -11.00
C GLU A 160 8.83 2.98 -10.92
N ALA A 161 7.90 2.05 -10.62
CA ALA A 161 8.19 0.62 -10.45
C ALA A 161 7.40 -0.27 -11.42
N PHE A 162 6.32 0.25 -12.00
CA PHE A 162 5.45 -0.48 -12.91
C PHE A 162 5.30 0.28 -14.23
N ASP A 163 5.16 -0.44 -15.31
CA ASP A 163 4.84 0.18 -16.62
C ASP A 163 3.47 0.88 -16.58
N ASP A 164 3.32 1.97 -17.32
CA ASP A 164 2.08 2.75 -17.41
C ASP A 164 0.85 1.93 -17.85
N ASP A 165 1.09 0.89 -18.65
CA ASP A 165 0.06 -0.03 -19.15
C ASP A 165 -0.09 -1.30 -18.27
N THR A 166 0.51 -1.32 -17.07
CA THR A 166 0.31 -2.41 -16.11
C THR A 166 -1.16 -2.48 -15.69
N PRO A 167 -1.81 -3.66 -15.76
CA PRO A 167 -3.18 -3.81 -15.29
C PRO A 167 -3.29 -3.56 -13.79
N VAL A 168 -4.25 -2.74 -13.39
CA VAL A 168 -4.59 -2.49 -11.99
C VAL A 168 -6.05 -2.82 -11.74
N SER A 169 -6.34 -3.24 -10.51
CA SER A 169 -7.70 -3.53 -10.05
C SER A 169 -8.09 -2.56 -8.95
N VAL A 170 -9.09 -1.74 -9.22
CA VAL A 170 -9.67 -0.81 -8.23
C VAL A 170 -10.81 -1.54 -7.52
N CYS A 171 -10.64 -1.81 -6.25
CA CYS A 171 -11.55 -2.60 -5.42
C CYS A 171 -12.32 -1.69 -4.47
N TYR A 172 -13.65 -1.72 -4.54
CA TYR A 172 -14.54 -0.86 -3.77
C TYR A 172 -15.08 -1.55 -2.53
N GLY A 173 -15.45 -0.77 -1.52
CA GLY A 173 -16.01 -1.28 -0.27
C GLY A 173 -17.32 -2.07 -0.44
N ASP A 174 -18.04 -1.91 -1.55
CA ASP A 174 -19.24 -2.69 -1.91
C ASP A 174 -18.90 -4.07 -2.51
N GLY A 175 -17.62 -4.40 -2.65
CA GLY A 175 -17.13 -5.66 -3.22
C GLY A 175 -17.01 -5.68 -4.73
N LYS A 176 -17.36 -4.60 -5.42
CA LYS A 176 -17.13 -4.49 -6.86
C LYS A 176 -15.66 -4.20 -7.16
N THR A 177 -15.23 -4.56 -8.36
CA THR A 177 -13.89 -4.28 -8.87
C THR A 177 -13.99 -3.72 -10.27
N THR A 178 -13.19 -2.69 -10.56
CA THR A 178 -12.96 -2.18 -11.90
C THR A 178 -11.50 -2.44 -12.28
N ASN A 179 -11.27 -3.00 -13.46
CA ASN A 179 -9.93 -3.17 -13.99
C ASN A 179 -9.65 -2.04 -15.00
N CYS A 180 -8.47 -1.45 -14.90
CA CYS A 180 -7.96 -0.43 -15.82
C CYS A 180 -6.44 -0.57 -15.97
N GLN A 181 -5.83 0.26 -16.80
CA GLN A 181 -4.37 0.39 -16.84
C GLN A 181 -3.89 1.41 -15.81
N LEU A 182 -2.63 1.30 -15.39
CA LEU A 182 -2.08 2.18 -14.35
C LEU A 182 -2.25 3.67 -14.69
N HIS A 183 -1.99 4.07 -15.95
CA HIS A 183 -2.15 5.46 -16.40
C HIS A 183 -3.60 5.97 -16.41
N GLU A 184 -4.59 5.09 -16.18
CA GLU A 184 -6.00 5.44 -16.11
C GLU A 184 -6.52 5.46 -14.65
N LEU A 185 -5.66 5.15 -13.68
CA LEU A 185 -6.05 4.96 -12.29
C LEU A 185 -6.82 6.17 -11.75
N CYS A 186 -6.26 7.39 -11.87
CA CYS A 186 -6.87 8.59 -11.30
C CYS A 186 -8.21 8.99 -11.94
N ARG A 187 -8.63 8.34 -13.03
CA ARG A 187 -9.93 8.56 -13.70
C ARG A 187 -11.05 7.73 -13.11
N GLN A 188 -10.73 6.82 -12.19
CA GLN A 188 -11.72 5.97 -11.56
C GLN A 188 -12.49 6.72 -10.45
N ARG A 189 -13.50 6.07 -9.87
CA ARG A 189 -14.16 6.59 -8.67
C ARG A 189 -13.44 6.12 -7.41
N PHE A 190 -13.50 6.89 -6.34
CA PHE A 190 -12.85 6.59 -5.08
C PHE A 190 -13.77 6.88 -3.91
N ASP A 191 -13.61 6.14 -2.83
CA ASP A 191 -14.14 6.44 -1.50
C ASP A 191 -13.15 5.91 -0.44
N TYR A 192 -13.34 6.26 0.82
CA TYR A 192 -12.49 5.88 1.96
C TYR A 192 -12.26 4.36 2.13
N ARG A 193 -12.94 3.51 1.37
CA ARG A 193 -12.79 2.05 1.37
C ARG A 193 -12.10 1.53 0.12
N THR A 194 -11.68 2.40 -0.76
CA THR A 194 -11.08 2.00 -2.03
C THR A 194 -9.66 1.49 -1.80
N CYS A 195 -9.39 0.31 -2.34
CA CYS A 195 -8.05 -0.25 -2.43
C CYS A 195 -7.69 -0.47 -3.90
N VAL A 196 -6.40 -0.33 -4.21
CA VAL A 196 -5.86 -0.59 -5.54
C VAL A 196 -4.93 -1.79 -5.45
N PHE A 197 -5.15 -2.81 -6.28
CA PHE A 197 -4.24 -3.93 -6.45
C PHE A 197 -3.49 -3.79 -7.76
N VAL A 198 -2.18 -3.91 -7.70
CA VAL A 198 -1.27 -3.94 -8.84
C VAL A 198 -0.35 -5.16 -8.74
N GLU A 199 -0.12 -5.81 -9.86
CA GLU A 199 0.80 -6.92 -10.00
C GLU A 199 1.78 -6.63 -11.13
N PRO A 200 3.09 -6.85 -10.92
CA PRO A 200 4.06 -6.61 -11.97
C PRO A 200 3.84 -7.58 -13.13
N LYS A 201 4.05 -7.10 -14.34
CA LYS A 201 4.11 -7.96 -15.52
C LYS A 201 5.26 -8.96 -15.39
N PRO A 202 5.22 -10.08 -16.13
CA PRO A 202 6.38 -10.95 -16.25
C PRO A 202 7.62 -10.16 -16.67
N LEU A 203 8.79 -10.55 -16.18
CA LEU A 203 10.04 -9.83 -16.40
C LEU A 203 10.33 -9.57 -17.89
N THR A 204 9.95 -10.52 -18.78
CA THR A 204 10.13 -10.42 -20.24
C THR A 204 9.19 -9.42 -20.93
N GLU A 205 8.17 -8.92 -20.23
CA GLU A 205 7.14 -8.00 -20.75
C GLU A 205 7.25 -6.60 -20.15
N ARG A 206 8.16 -6.40 -19.19
CA ARG A 206 8.38 -5.11 -18.53
C ARG A 206 9.24 -4.18 -19.38
N ARG A 207 9.07 -2.87 -19.12
CA ARG A 207 9.92 -1.78 -19.64
C ARG A 207 10.59 -1.00 -18.53
N VAL A 208 10.08 -1.13 -17.29
CA VAL A 208 10.67 -0.54 -16.08
C VAL A 208 11.33 -1.66 -15.28
N PHE A 209 12.61 -1.48 -14.98
CA PHE A 209 13.42 -2.45 -14.26
C PHE A 209 14.12 -1.77 -13.09
N ASP A 210 14.39 -2.54 -12.04
CA ASP A 210 15.24 -2.12 -10.93
C ASP A 210 16.51 -2.99 -10.82
N TYR A 211 17.34 -2.69 -9.82
CA TYR A 211 18.57 -3.44 -9.57
C TYR A 211 18.33 -4.94 -9.31
N TYR A 212 17.24 -5.28 -8.61
CA TYR A 212 16.92 -6.67 -8.31
C TYR A 212 16.46 -7.43 -9.55
N ASP A 213 15.75 -6.76 -10.45
CA ASP A 213 15.42 -7.34 -11.76
C ASP A 213 16.69 -7.70 -12.54
N CYS A 214 17.73 -6.88 -12.49
CA CYS A 214 19.04 -7.19 -13.08
C CYS A 214 19.63 -8.48 -12.48
N ALA A 215 19.65 -8.60 -11.18
CA ALA A 215 20.15 -9.80 -10.48
C ALA A 215 19.32 -11.04 -10.83
N ASP A 216 18.00 -10.91 -10.95
CA ASP A 216 17.11 -12.00 -11.37
C ASP A 216 17.36 -12.42 -12.81
N ILE A 217 17.59 -11.46 -13.73
CA ILE A 217 17.98 -11.74 -15.12
C ILE A 217 19.30 -12.51 -15.17
N MET A 218 20.32 -12.08 -14.43
CA MET A 218 21.61 -12.79 -14.38
C MET A 218 21.45 -14.20 -13.80
N THR A 219 20.65 -14.35 -12.75
CA THR A 219 20.32 -15.67 -12.18
C THR A 219 19.65 -16.56 -13.23
N ARG A 220 18.73 -16.01 -14.01
CA ARG A 220 18.02 -16.73 -15.08
C ARG A 220 18.94 -17.10 -16.24
N LEU A 221 19.82 -16.21 -16.67
CA LEU A 221 20.82 -16.48 -17.71
C LEU A 221 21.78 -17.60 -17.31
N ARG A 222 22.18 -17.67 -16.05
CA ARG A 222 23.08 -18.69 -15.50
C ARG A 222 22.38 -20.00 -15.07
N ALA A 223 21.05 -20.10 -15.17
CA ALA A 223 20.30 -21.31 -14.85
C ALA A 223 20.66 -22.48 -15.80
N PRO A 224 20.43 -23.76 -15.42
CA PRO A 224 20.78 -24.95 -16.24
C PRO A 224 20.20 -24.90 -17.66
N ASP A 225 19.06 -24.26 -17.86
CA ASP A 225 18.37 -24.05 -19.14
C ASP A 225 18.49 -22.60 -19.65
N GLY A 226 19.40 -21.80 -19.07
CA GLY A 226 19.70 -20.43 -19.46
C GLY A 226 20.71 -20.32 -20.60
N CYS A 227 21.39 -19.19 -20.70
CA CYS A 227 22.38 -18.92 -21.73
C CYS A 227 23.62 -19.80 -21.55
N PRO A 228 24.02 -20.60 -22.53
CA PRO A 228 25.23 -21.46 -22.43
C PRO A 228 26.50 -20.66 -22.17
N TRP A 229 26.63 -19.46 -22.78
CA TRP A 229 27.80 -18.60 -22.62
C TRP A 229 27.92 -18.09 -21.19
N ASP A 230 26.85 -17.53 -20.61
CA ASP A 230 26.84 -16.98 -19.25
C ASP A 230 27.08 -18.06 -18.19
N ARG A 231 26.58 -19.27 -18.42
CA ARG A 231 26.79 -20.42 -17.52
C ARG A 231 28.23 -20.85 -17.41
N GLU A 232 28.98 -20.75 -18.51
CA GLU A 232 30.40 -21.18 -18.55
C GLU A 232 31.34 -20.14 -17.94
N GLN A 233 30.88 -18.90 -17.72
CA GLN A 233 31.72 -17.85 -17.16
C GLN A 233 32.10 -18.12 -15.71
N THR A 234 33.33 -17.77 -15.42
CA THR A 234 33.92 -17.77 -14.08
C THR A 234 34.42 -16.35 -13.74
N HIS A 235 34.64 -16.05 -12.48
CA HIS A 235 35.23 -14.78 -12.08
C HIS A 235 36.55 -14.46 -12.81
N LYS A 236 37.31 -15.48 -13.21
CA LYS A 236 38.58 -15.29 -13.97
C LYS A 236 38.33 -15.00 -15.45
N SER A 237 37.34 -15.67 -16.05
CA SER A 237 37.08 -15.50 -17.48
C SER A 237 36.51 -14.13 -17.82
N ILE A 238 35.74 -13.50 -16.93
CA ILE A 238 35.10 -12.20 -17.16
C ILE A 238 36.00 -10.99 -16.81
N VAL A 239 37.19 -11.18 -16.20
CA VAL A 239 38.07 -10.05 -15.81
C VAL A 239 38.36 -9.13 -16.97
N LYS A 240 38.62 -9.68 -18.17
CA LYS A 240 38.89 -8.87 -19.35
C LYS A 240 37.68 -8.01 -19.73
N ASN A 241 36.50 -8.58 -19.72
CA ASN A 241 35.26 -7.89 -20.06
C ASN A 241 34.98 -6.75 -19.08
N VAL A 242 35.10 -7.00 -17.75
CA VAL A 242 34.93 -5.94 -16.72
C VAL A 242 35.84 -4.73 -16.99
N ILE A 243 37.09 -4.97 -17.40
CA ILE A 243 38.04 -3.89 -17.70
C ILE A 243 37.65 -3.16 -18.97
N GLU A 244 37.21 -3.90 -19.99
CA GLU A 244 36.77 -3.35 -21.28
C GLU A 244 35.56 -2.43 -21.08
N GLU A 245 34.47 -2.91 -20.46
CA GLU A 245 33.26 -2.14 -20.15
C GLU A 245 33.57 -0.90 -19.25
N ALA A 246 34.50 -1.03 -18.29
CA ALA A 246 34.88 0.11 -17.47
C ALA A 246 35.59 1.21 -18.28
N TYR A 247 36.40 0.87 -19.29
CA TYR A 247 37.02 1.83 -20.18
C TYR A 247 36.03 2.44 -21.17
N GLU A 248 35.08 1.67 -21.68
CA GLU A 248 34.02 2.13 -22.58
C GLU A 248 33.12 3.12 -21.85
N LEU A 249 32.68 2.80 -20.61
CA LEU A 249 31.96 3.74 -19.76
C LEU A 249 32.75 5.02 -19.49
N ALA A 250 34.04 4.90 -19.14
CA ALA A 250 34.88 6.08 -18.89
C ALA A 250 34.96 6.99 -20.13
N ASN A 251 35.13 6.41 -21.32
CA ASN A 251 35.16 7.15 -22.58
C ASN A 251 33.83 7.82 -22.88
N ALA A 252 32.70 7.12 -22.67
CA ALA A 252 31.37 7.67 -22.88
C ALA A 252 31.08 8.86 -21.93
N LEU A 253 31.49 8.74 -20.66
CA LEU A 253 31.38 9.82 -19.66
C LEU A 253 32.25 11.04 -20.02
N GLU A 254 33.47 10.83 -20.50
CA GLU A 254 34.37 11.93 -20.94
C GLU A 254 33.84 12.70 -22.14
N ASN A 255 33.03 12.06 -22.97
CA ASN A 255 32.47 12.66 -24.20
C ASN A 255 31.01 13.14 -24.02
N ASP A 256 30.44 13.09 -22.83
CA ASP A 256 29.02 13.46 -22.52
C ASP A 256 27.97 12.73 -23.39
N GLU A 257 28.26 11.49 -23.77
CA GLU A 257 27.39 10.66 -24.63
C GLU A 257 26.29 9.99 -23.80
N THR A 258 25.23 10.71 -23.42
CA THR A 258 24.21 10.25 -22.47
C THR A 258 23.60 8.88 -22.80
N ALA A 259 23.30 8.60 -24.08
CA ALA A 259 22.74 7.30 -24.47
C ALA A 259 23.75 6.17 -24.30
N ASN A 260 24.98 6.38 -24.68
CA ASN A 260 26.10 5.45 -24.55
C ASN A 260 26.47 5.24 -23.07
N ASN A 261 26.40 6.29 -22.24
CA ASN A 261 26.62 6.19 -20.80
C ASN A 261 25.67 5.19 -20.12
N VAL A 262 24.39 5.15 -20.56
CA VAL A 262 23.40 4.22 -19.99
C VAL A 262 23.70 2.79 -20.43
N GLU A 263 24.10 2.57 -21.69
CA GLU A 263 24.46 1.27 -22.25
C GLU A 263 25.70 0.70 -21.53
N GLU A 264 26.82 1.43 -21.51
CA GLU A 264 28.07 0.98 -20.89
C GLU A 264 27.98 0.79 -19.37
N LEU A 265 27.18 1.63 -18.71
CA LEU A 265 26.88 1.41 -17.29
C LEU A 265 26.11 0.11 -17.03
N GLY A 266 25.17 -0.20 -17.92
CA GLY A 266 24.41 -1.45 -17.88
C GLY A 266 25.32 -2.67 -18.08
N ASP A 267 26.22 -2.61 -19.07
CA ASP A 267 27.15 -3.68 -19.39
C ASP A 267 28.16 -3.91 -18.29
N LEU A 268 28.71 -2.85 -17.71
CA LEU A 268 29.58 -2.96 -16.54
C LEU A 268 28.83 -3.55 -15.33
N LEU A 269 27.57 -3.14 -15.09
CA LEU A 269 26.75 -3.68 -13.99
C LEU A 269 26.47 -5.17 -14.22
N MET A 270 26.19 -5.59 -15.45
CA MET A 270 25.97 -6.99 -15.80
C MET A 270 27.20 -7.86 -15.51
N GLN A 271 28.43 -7.36 -15.76
CA GLN A 271 29.68 -8.06 -15.44
C GLN A 271 29.92 -8.16 -13.92
N ALA A 272 29.36 -7.23 -13.13
CA ALA A 272 29.55 -7.21 -11.67
C ALA A 272 28.60 -8.13 -10.91
N LEU A 273 27.46 -8.47 -11.50
CA LEU A 273 26.43 -9.37 -10.96
C LEU A 273 26.71 -10.83 -11.30
#